data_a693074c05d6f5672b63e35beb89b64d
#
_entry.id   a693074c05d6f5672b63e35beb89b64d
#
_cell.length_a   1.000
_cell.length_b   1.000
_cell.length_c   1.000
_cell.angle_alpha   90.00
_cell.angle_beta   90.00
_cell.angle_gamma   90.00
#
_symmetry.space_group_name_H-M   'P 1'
#
loop_
_entity.id
_entity.type
_entity.pdbx_description
1 polymer ?
#
loop_
_entity_poly.entity_id
_entity_poly.type
_entity_poly.pdbx_seq_one_letter_code
_entity_poly.pdbx_strand_id
1 'polypeptide(L)'
;IQRCDWSSDVCSSDLPAELWRDQKATFLDPGCKSGVFLREIAKRLDKGLEQEIPDRRKRMNHIFKNQLYGLAVTELTALLSRRSVYCSKTANGKYSVCETFNRSDGNIRFKRVEHAWAKGRCVCCGANKENYARGGELESHAYNFIHTNKPEEIFNMKFDVIIGNPPYQLSDGGFGRSASPIYQNFVQQAKKLNPRFLTMIIPSRWFAGGKGLNDFRSKMLDDDRIRKIVDYENASEIFPGVDIAGGICYFLWERDSRGPCEVINVRNEERFVSVRPLNEFKTFVRHSQALPIIRKVLAKNEKRMSEQVTSRKPFGLPTNVRPIKQGDLVLRWNNGEGPYAREDIKVGIDMIDKWKVITSKVSYDHAGQPDKNGMRKVLSIVDILPPSTICTETYIVAGVFDKRAEAESLLQYLSTRFVRFLVAQLSFSQDITKDRFFFVPVLNMNIQWTDEKLYNRYGLTADEIAFIESMIRPMDASDE
;
A
#
# COMPACT_ATOMS: atom_id res chain seq x y z
N ILE A 1 -24.32 10.12 8.49
CA ILE A 1 -24.77 8.77 8.00
C ILE A 1 -24.68 8.68 6.47
N GLN A 2 -24.85 9.79 5.73
CA GLN A 2 -24.79 9.79 4.25
C GLN A 2 -23.39 9.60 3.63
N ARG A 3 -22.30 9.78 4.39
CA ARG A 3 -20.91 9.76 3.87
C ARG A 3 -20.22 8.39 3.84
N CYS A 4 -20.84 7.33 4.39
CA CYS A 4 -20.26 5.98 4.34
C CYS A 4 -20.63 5.16 3.09
N ASP A 5 -21.51 5.69 2.22
CA ASP A 5 -22.04 4.94 1.09
C ASP A 5 -21.12 4.94 -0.13
N TRP A 6 -20.20 5.92 -0.24
CA TRP A 6 -19.32 6.07 -1.40
C TRP A 6 -18.36 4.90 -1.64
N SER A 7 -17.80 4.32 -0.57
CA SER A 7 -16.82 3.23 -0.73
C SER A 7 -17.44 1.93 -1.27
N SER A 8 -18.70 1.65 -0.90
CA SER A 8 -19.41 0.48 -1.38
C SER A 8 -19.91 0.67 -2.80
N ASP A 9 -20.30 1.88 -3.16
CA ASP A 9 -20.75 2.24 -4.50
C ASP A 9 -19.60 2.15 -5.51
N VAL A 10 -18.42 2.64 -5.13
CA VAL A 10 -17.22 2.64 -5.98
C VAL A 10 -16.82 1.23 -6.40
N CYS A 11 -16.72 0.27 -5.44
CA CYS A 11 -16.35 -1.12 -5.78
C CYS A 11 -17.44 -1.88 -6.53
N SER A 12 -18.70 -1.62 -6.27
CA SER A 12 -19.82 -2.33 -6.88
C SER A 12 -20.19 -1.81 -8.27
N SER A 13 -19.81 -0.56 -8.60
CA SER A 13 -20.06 0.03 -9.92
C SER A 13 -19.30 -0.64 -11.06
N ASP A 14 -18.16 -1.25 -10.76
CA ASP A 14 -17.32 -1.94 -11.75
C ASP A 14 -17.76 -3.40 -12.01
N LEU A 15 -18.72 -3.91 -11.23
CA LEU A 15 -19.26 -5.25 -11.45
C LEU A 15 -20.21 -5.25 -12.66
N PRO A 16 -20.23 -6.34 -13.46
CA PRO A 16 -21.10 -6.45 -14.62
C PRO A 16 -22.57 -6.27 -14.29
N ALA A 17 -23.29 -5.55 -15.15
CA ALA A 17 -24.71 -5.21 -14.94
C ALA A 17 -25.65 -6.42 -14.87
N GLU A 18 -25.30 -7.50 -15.57
CA GLU A 18 -26.04 -8.77 -15.57
C GLU A 18 -26.09 -9.46 -14.22
N LEU A 19 -25.06 -9.27 -13.36
CA LEU A 19 -25.07 -9.81 -12.00
C LEU A 19 -26.25 -9.31 -11.16
N TRP A 20 -26.69 -8.10 -11.40
CA TRP A 20 -27.77 -7.47 -10.64
C TRP A 20 -29.16 -8.00 -11.04
N ARG A 21 -29.26 -8.70 -12.19
CA ARG A 21 -30.47 -9.35 -12.71
C ARG A 21 -30.44 -10.87 -12.52
N ASP A 22 -29.32 -11.42 -12.10
CA ASP A 22 -29.17 -12.86 -11.90
C ASP A 22 -29.72 -13.28 -10.52
N GLN A 23 -30.82 -14.02 -10.51
CA GLN A 23 -31.43 -14.57 -9.28
C GLN A 23 -30.51 -15.55 -8.53
N LYS A 24 -29.49 -16.08 -9.19
CA LYS A 24 -28.57 -17.08 -8.62
C LYS A 24 -27.26 -16.48 -8.15
N ALA A 25 -26.94 -15.25 -8.55
CA ALA A 25 -25.68 -14.59 -8.16
C ALA A 25 -25.57 -14.46 -6.64
N THR A 26 -24.44 -14.88 -6.10
CA THR A 26 -24.17 -14.92 -4.66
C THR A 26 -23.02 -14.00 -4.28
N PHE A 27 -23.20 -13.24 -3.20
CA PHE A 27 -22.27 -12.20 -2.75
C PHE A 27 -21.82 -12.46 -1.33
N LEU A 28 -20.50 -12.37 -1.09
CA LEU A 28 -19.88 -12.49 0.23
C LEU A 28 -19.10 -11.24 0.60
N ASP A 29 -19.41 -10.64 1.74
CA ASP A 29 -18.53 -9.71 2.44
C ASP A 29 -17.80 -10.44 3.57
N PRO A 30 -16.49 -10.77 3.43
CA PRO A 30 -15.77 -11.59 4.41
C PRO A 30 -15.29 -10.80 5.63
N GLY A 31 -15.56 -9.51 5.68
CA GLY A 31 -15.15 -8.60 6.75
C GLY A 31 -16.20 -7.54 7.05
N CYS A 32 -17.49 -7.91 7.03
CA CYS A 32 -18.57 -6.95 7.20
C CYS A 32 -18.52 -6.32 8.60
N LYS A 33 -18.46 -4.97 8.61
CA LYS A 33 -18.41 -4.15 9.83
C LYS A 33 -19.82 -3.68 10.20
N SER A 34 -20.31 -2.66 9.52
CA SER A 34 -21.67 -2.14 9.69
C SER A 34 -22.66 -2.66 8.62
N GLY A 35 -22.23 -3.53 7.72
CA GLY A 35 -23.05 -4.13 6.67
C GLY A 35 -23.32 -3.21 5.48
N VAL A 36 -22.57 -2.13 5.30
CA VAL A 36 -22.79 -1.13 4.24
C VAL A 36 -22.71 -1.77 2.86
N PHE A 37 -21.69 -2.59 2.60
CA PHE A 37 -21.56 -3.29 1.31
C PHE A 37 -22.78 -4.17 1.01
N LEU A 38 -23.19 -4.99 1.98
CA LEU A 38 -24.35 -5.88 1.81
C LEU A 38 -25.64 -5.10 1.60
N ARG A 39 -25.80 -3.95 2.26
CA ARG A 39 -26.95 -3.08 2.08
C ARG A 39 -27.00 -2.47 0.67
N GLU A 40 -25.88 -1.99 0.16
CA GLU A 40 -25.82 -1.41 -1.20
C GLU A 40 -26.02 -2.50 -2.27
N ILE A 41 -25.46 -3.69 -2.08
CA ILE A 41 -25.73 -4.85 -2.94
C ILE A 41 -27.24 -5.18 -2.92
N ALA A 42 -27.86 -5.20 -1.74
CA ALA A 42 -29.31 -5.44 -1.63
C ALA A 42 -30.14 -4.42 -2.42
N LYS A 43 -29.79 -3.14 -2.38
CA LYS A 43 -30.48 -2.08 -3.16
C LYS A 43 -30.33 -2.31 -4.66
N ARG A 44 -29.14 -2.68 -5.14
CA ARG A 44 -28.87 -2.96 -6.56
C ARG A 44 -29.63 -4.20 -7.04
N LEU A 45 -29.65 -5.26 -6.24
CA LEU A 45 -30.41 -6.47 -6.52
C LEU A 45 -31.92 -6.22 -6.47
N ASP A 46 -32.43 -5.42 -5.51
CA ASP A 46 -33.85 -5.05 -5.44
C ASP A 46 -34.29 -4.38 -6.73
N LYS A 47 -33.51 -3.43 -7.26
CA LYS A 47 -33.75 -2.79 -8.54
C LYS A 47 -33.57 -3.75 -9.73
N GLY A 48 -32.49 -4.53 -9.74
CA GLY A 48 -32.14 -5.39 -10.86
C GLY A 48 -33.11 -6.56 -11.07
N LEU A 49 -33.68 -7.10 -9.98
CA LEU A 49 -34.59 -8.24 -10.00
C LEU A 49 -36.08 -7.84 -10.04
N GLU A 50 -36.39 -6.56 -10.24
CA GLU A 50 -37.79 -6.09 -10.21
C GLU A 50 -38.69 -6.73 -11.27
N GLN A 51 -38.14 -6.98 -12.45
CA GLN A 51 -38.87 -7.65 -13.53
C GLN A 51 -39.00 -9.16 -13.28
N GLU A 52 -37.96 -9.80 -12.75
CA GLU A 52 -37.89 -11.24 -12.53
C GLU A 52 -38.70 -11.68 -11.29
N ILE A 53 -38.75 -10.85 -10.26
CA ILE A 53 -39.50 -11.07 -9.03
C ILE A 53 -40.28 -9.78 -8.72
N PRO A 54 -41.45 -9.55 -9.34
CA PRO A 54 -42.21 -8.29 -9.21
C PRO A 54 -42.68 -8.00 -7.78
N ASP A 55 -43.06 -9.04 -7.03
CA ASP A 55 -43.42 -8.91 -5.62
C ASP A 55 -42.20 -8.54 -4.76
N ARG A 56 -42.18 -7.30 -4.29
CA ARG A 56 -41.05 -6.77 -3.52
C ARG A 56 -40.75 -7.58 -2.24
N ARG A 57 -41.77 -8.08 -1.57
CA ARG A 57 -41.61 -8.88 -0.34
C ARG A 57 -40.95 -10.22 -0.66
N LYS A 58 -41.39 -10.90 -1.72
CA LYS A 58 -40.76 -12.13 -2.20
C LYS A 58 -39.31 -11.86 -2.68
N ARG A 59 -39.11 -10.76 -3.40
CA ARG A 59 -37.81 -10.34 -3.90
C ARG A 59 -36.80 -10.08 -2.75
N MET A 60 -37.20 -9.33 -1.71
CA MET A 60 -36.35 -9.08 -0.54
C MET A 60 -36.05 -10.35 0.23
N ASN A 61 -37.02 -11.23 0.44
CA ASN A 61 -36.78 -12.53 1.05
C ASN A 61 -35.81 -13.38 0.25
N HIS A 62 -35.94 -13.38 -1.09
CA HIS A 62 -35.01 -14.09 -1.99
C HIS A 62 -33.59 -13.55 -1.89
N ILE A 63 -33.42 -12.22 -1.99
CA ILE A 63 -32.13 -11.55 -1.92
C ILE A 63 -31.40 -11.89 -0.61
N PHE A 64 -32.06 -11.68 0.54
CA PHE A 64 -31.42 -11.86 1.84
C PHE A 64 -31.13 -13.33 2.15
N LYS A 65 -31.98 -14.24 1.74
CA LYS A 65 -31.82 -15.67 2.03
C LYS A 65 -30.83 -16.36 1.12
N ASN A 66 -30.83 -16.01 -0.19
CA ASN A 66 -30.15 -16.80 -1.20
C ASN A 66 -28.93 -16.10 -1.82
N GLN A 67 -28.81 -14.77 -1.73
CA GLN A 67 -27.78 -14.03 -2.46
C GLN A 67 -26.79 -13.30 -1.59
N LEU A 68 -27.15 -12.85 -0.39
CA LEU A 68 -26.28 -12.04 0.46
C LEU A 68 -25.75 -12.79 1.66
N TYR A 69 -24.42 -12.76 1.82
CA TYR A 69 -23.70 -13.43 2.89
C TYR A 69 -22.64 -12.51 3.48
N GLY A 70 -22.46 -12.55 4.80
CA GLY A 70 -21.47 -11.74 5.49
C GLY A 70 -20.79 -12.46 6.63
N LEU A 71 -19.50 -12.16 6.84
CA LEU A 71 -18.75 -12.59 8.02
C LEU A 71 -18.38 -11.34 8.81
N ALA A 72 -18.94 -11.23 9.99
CA ALA A 72 -18.63 -10.16 10.90
C ALA A 72 -17.29 -10.43 11.61
N VAL A 73 -16.55 -9.37 11.84
CA VAL A 73 -15.23 -9.44 12.51
C VAL A 73 -15.34 -9.47 14.03
N THR A 74 -16.44 -8.96 14.59
CA THR A 74 -16.78 -9.01 16.01
C THR A 74 -18.27 -9.28 16.20
N GLU A 75 -18.72 -9.64 17.41
CA GLU A 75 -20.12 -9.81 17.72
C GLU A 75 -20.91 -8.50 17.55
N LEU A 76 -20.33 -7.39 18.02
CA LEU A 76 -20.92 -6.06 17.85
C LEU A 76 -21.13 -5.72 16.37
N THR A 77 -20.13 -5.96 15.53
CA THR A 77 -20.27 -5.71 14.08
C THR A 77 -21.28 -6.66 13.42
N ALA A 78 -21.48 -7.87 13.93
CA ALA A 78 -22.55 -8.75 13.45
C ALA A 78 -23.93 -8.16 13.74
N LEU A 79 -24.15 -7.64 14.95
CA LEU A 79 -25.40 -6.99 15.32
C LEU A 79 -25.66 -5.72 14.52
N LEU A 80 -24.62 -4.90 14.30
CA LEU A 80 -24.71 -3.68 13.48
C LEU A 80 -25.04 -4.01 12.01
N SER A 81 -24.36 -5.02 11.44
CA SER A 81 -24.62 -5.47 10.07
C SER A 81 -26.04 -5.99 9.90
N ARG A 82 -26.52 -6.82 10.83
CA ARG A 82 -27.90 -7.32 10.80
C ARG A 82 -28.91 -6.18 10.89
N ARG A 83 -28.67 -5.18 11.74
CA ARG A 83 -29.56 -3.98 11.81
C ARG A 83 -29.55 -3.18 10.51
N SER A 84 -28.39 -3.04 9.85
CA SER A 84 -28.28 -2.33 8.59
C SER A 84 -28.95 -3.08 7.42
N VAL A 85 -28.88 -4.41 7.43
CA VAL A 85 -29.36 -5.27 6.31
C VAL A 85 -30.78 -5.76 6.56
N TYR A 86 -31.07 -6.27 7.76
CA TYR A 86 -32.38 -6.87 8.08
C TYR A 86 -33.32 -5.94 8.84
N CYS A 87 -32.91 -4.68 9.12
CA CYS A 87 -33.62 -3.74 10.01
C CYS A 87 -33.81 -4.25 11.45
N SER A 88 -33.17 -5.36 11.80
CA SER A 88 -33.29 -6.02 13.11
C SER A 88 -31.96 -6.64 13.51
N LYS A 89 -31.68 -6.74 14.83
CA LYS A 89 -30.50 -7.46 15.36
C LYS A 89 -30.56 -8.98 15.13
N THR A 90 -31.77 -9.50 14.91
CA THR A 90 -32.02 -10.92 14.62
C THR A 90 -32.72 -11.08 13.28
N ALA A 91 -32.20 -11.94 12.41
CA ALA A 91 -32.73 -12.13 11.06
C ALA A 91 -34.15 -12.69 11.01
N ASN A 92 -34.51 -13.53 12.01
CA ASN A 92 -35.84 -14.14 12.19
C ASN A 92 -36.72 -13.39 13.20
N GLY A 93 -36.35 -12.17 13.59
CA GLY A 93 -37.10 -11.39 14.57
C GLY A 93 -38.34 -10.74 13.99
N LYS A 94 -39.30 -10.41 14.85
CA LYS A 94 -40.58 -9.76 14.49
C LYS A 94 -40.42 -8.51 13.58
N TYR A 95 -39.30 -7.79 13.73
CA TYR A 95 -39.04 -6.55 13.00
C TYR A 95 -38.07 -6.73 11.84
N SER A 96 -37.70 -7.97 11.50
CA SER A 96 -36.87 -8.25 10.34
C SER A 96 -37.64 -8.02 9.05
N VAL A 97 -36.98 -7.41 8.06
CA VAL A 97 -37.52 -7.28 6.71
C VAL A 97 -37.50 -8.60 5.93
N CYS A 98 -36.86 -9.64 6.46
CA CYS A 98 -36.80 -10.98 5.89
C CYS A 98 -37.51 -11.96 6.82
N GLU A 99 -38.54 -12.63 6.32
CA GLU A 99 -39.42 -13.49 7.12
C GLU A 99 -39.06 -14.98 7.01
N THR A 100 -38.09 -15.33 6.18
CA THR A 100 -37.83 -16.71 5.78
C THR A 100 -36.63 -17.34 6.49
N PHE A 101 -35.97 -16.63 7.39
CA PHE A 101 -34.88 -17.18 8.17
C PHE A 101 -35.38 -17.99 9.38
N ASN A 102 -34.79 -19.17 9.55
CA ASN A 102 -35.00 -19.99 10.75
C ASN A 102 -34.01 -19.65 11.88
N ARG A 103 -32.87 -19.06 11.53
CA ARG A 103 -31.77 -18.73 12.44
C ARG A 103 -31.75 -17.23 12.75
N SER A 104 -31.39 -16.86 13.96
CA SER A 104 -31.31 -15.48 14.42
C SER A 104 -30.17 -14.69 13.75
N ASP A 105 -29.10 -15.36 13.30
CA ASP A 105 -27.97 -14.75 12.60
C ASP A 105 -28.20 -14.60 11.08
N GLY A 106 -29.20 -15.33 10.53
CA GLY A 106 -29.41 -15.37 9.09
C GLY A 106 -28.15 -15.77 8.34
N ASN A 107 -27.78 -14.97 7.32
CA ASN A 107 -26.54 -15.13 6.55
C ASN A 107 -25.42 -14.19 7.01
N ILE A 108 -25.64 -13.36 8.05
CA ILE A 108 -24.56 -12.53 8.62
C ILE A 108 -24.06 -13.22 9.88
N ARG A 109 -22.97 -13.97 9.71
CA ARG A 109 -22.45 -14.86 10.75
C ARG A 109 -21.26 -14.24 11.47
N PHE A 110 -21.17 -14.53 12.76
CA PHE A 110 -19.98 -14.32 13.56
C PHE A 110 -19.62 -15.62 14.25
N LYS A 111 -18.35 -15.98 14.24
CA LYS A 111 -17.82 -17.11 15.00
C LYS A 111 -16.51 -16.66 15.65
N ARG A 112 -16.46 -16.69 16.96
CA ARG A 112 -15.24 -16.48 17.71
C ARG A 112 -14.28 -17.65 17.43
N VAL A 113 -13.04 -17.33 17.09
CA VAL A 113 -11.97 -18.27 16.80
C VAL A 113 -10.75 -17.85 17.59
N GLU A 114 -10.03 -18.82 18.18
CA GLU A 114 -8.81 -18.54 18.91
C GLU A 114 -7.59 -18.50 17.97
N HIS A 115 -6.56 -17.76 18.38
CA HIS A 115 -5.30 -17.72 17.68
C HIS A 115 -4.52 -19.02 17.87
N ALA A 116 -3.89 -19.53 16.80
CA ALA A 116 -2.95 -20.64 16.87
C ALA A 116 -1.52 -20.10 17.08
N TRP A 117 -0.97 -20.30 18.25
CA TRP A 117 0.31 -19.72 18.66
C TRP A 117 1.51 -20.60 18.37
N ALA A 118 2.55 -20.04 17.72
CA ALA A 118 3.88 -20.64 17.59
C ALA A 118 4.94 -19.56 17.80
N LYS A 119 5.92 -19.83 18.66
CA LYS A 119 7.02 -18.90 18.99
C LYS A 119 6.54 -17.48 19.32
N GLY A 120 5.47 -17.35 20.10
CA GLY A 120 4.89 -16.07 20.54
C GLY A 120 4.10 -15.30 19.47
N ARG A 121 3.85 -15.90 18.30
CA ARG A 121 3.05 -15.28 17.21
C ARG A 121 1.98 -16.24 16.71
N CYS A 122 0.86 -15.66 16.23
CA CYS A 122 -0.16 -16.45 15.54
C CYS A 122 0.34 -16.89 14.17
N VAL A 123 0.21 -18.18 13.86
CA VAL A 123 0.66 -18.76 12.57
C VAL A 123 -0.16 -18.27 11.37
N CYS A 124 -1.40 -17.81 11.59
CA CYS A 124 -2.29 -17.38 10.53
C CYS A 124 -2.18 -15.86 10.24
N CYS A 125 -2.19 -15.03 11.29
CA CYS A 125 -2.26 -13.57 11.13
C CYS A 125 -1.03 -12.82 11.64
N GLY A 126 -0.09 -13.51 12.31
CA GLY A 126 1.11 -12.88 12.86
C GLY A 126 0.90 -12.06 14.14
N ALA A 127 -0.31 -12.10 14.75
CA ALA A 127 -0.61 -11.41 16.00
C ALA A 127 0.39 -11.80 17.09
N ASN A 128 0.84 -10.84 17.93
CA ASN A 128 1.71 -11.11 19.06
C ASN A 128 0.88 -11.69 20.22
N LYS A 129 1.34 -12.80 20.79
CA LYS A 129 0.66 -13.46 21.91
C LYS A 129 0.49 -12.55 23.13
N GLU A 130 1.51 -11.77 23.48
CA GLU A 130 1.46 -10.83 24.61
C GLU A 130 0.31 -9.82 24.49
N ASN A 131 0.02 -9.36 23.26
CA ASN A 131 -1.00 -8.37 23.01
C ASN A 131 -2.38 -8.96 22.77
N TYR A 132 -2.47 -10.21 22.28
CA TYR A 132 -3.73 -10.83 21.83
C TYR A 132 -4.18 -12.04 22.65
N ALA A 133 -3.35 -12.65 23.50
CA ALA A 133 -3.77 -13.69 24.42
C ALA A 133 -4.37 -13.07 25.70
N ARG A 134 -5.38 -12.19 25.51
CA ARG A 134 -6.12 -11.55 26.60
C ARG A 134 -7.37 -12.37 26.90
N GLY A 135 -7.87 -12.27 28.13
CA GLY A 135 -9.05 -13.03 28.58
C GLY A 135 -10.28 -12.86 27.68
N GLY A 136 -11.25 -13.76 27.86
CA GLY A 136 -12.41 -13.87 26.96
C GLY A 136 -13.30 -12.64 26.83
N GLU A 137 -13.16 -11.65 27.70
CA GLU A 137 -13.94 -10.42 27.71
C GLU A 137 -13.42 -9.34 26.73
N LEU A 138 -12.18 -9.49 26.23
CA LEU A 138 -11.59 -8.52 25.29
C LEU A 138 -11.72 -9.01 23.85
N GLU A 139 -11.98 -8.09 22.91
CA GLU A 139 -12.06 -8.36 21.47
C GLU A 139 -10.67 -8.64 20.85
N SER A 140 -9.94 -9.60 21.40
CA SER A 140 -8.61 -10.01 20.96
C SER A 140 -8.63 -11.34 20.18
N HIS A 141 -9.78 -11.70 19.65
CA HIS A 141 -9.98 -12.97 18.93
C HIS A 141 -9.45 -12.91 17.49
N ALA A 142 -9.27 -14.10 16.92
CA ALA A 142 -8.89 -14.28 15.54
C ALA A 142 -10.08 -14.08 14.58
N TYR A 143 -9.82 -13.59 13.38
CA TYR A 143 -10.85 -13.47 12.34
C TYR A 143 -11.10 -14.82 11.67
N ASN A 144 -12.33 -15.33 11.77
CA ASN A 144 -12.71 -16.65 11.29
C ASN A 144 -12.31 -16.89 9.82
N PHE A 145 -12.51 -15.92 8.95
CA PHE A 145 -12.25 -16.04 7.51
C PHE A 145 -10.79 -16.40 7.19
N ILE A 146 -9.82 -15.82 7.89
CA ILE A 146 -8.39 -16.04 7.63
C ILE A 146 -7.74 -17.08 8.57
N HIS A 147 -8.48 -17.62 9.54
CA HIS A 147 -7.99 -18.64 10.48
C HIS A 147 -8.55 -20.04 10.19
N THR A 148 -9.19 -20.22 9.04
CA THR A 148 -9.61 -21.52 8.53
C THR A 148 -8.84 -21.90 7.28
N ASN A 149 -8.52 -23.18 7.14
CA ASN A 149 -7.92 -23.71 5.92
C ASN A 149 -8.97 -23.97 4.84
N LYS A 150 -10.26 -24.00 5.22
CA LYS A 150 -11.39 -24.34 4.37
C LYS A 150 -12.48 -23.25 4.48
N PRO A 151 -12.27 -22.08 3.89
CA PRO A 151 -13.22 -20.97 3.96
C PRO A 151 -14.56 -21.32 3.28
N GLU A 152 -14.58 -22.25 2.33
CA GLU A 152 -15.78 -22.76 1.67
C GLU A 152 -16.74 -23.46 2.66
N GLU A 153 -16.23 -24.09 3.71
CA GLU A 153 -17.06 -24.79 4.71
C GLU A 153 -17.83 -23.83 5.64
N ILE A 154 -17.46 -22.53 5.69
CA ILE A 154 -18.16 -21.56 6.54
C ILE A 154 -19.64 -21.47 6.16
N PHE A 155 -19.95 -21.51 4.88
CA PHE A 155 -21.31 -21.46 4.34
C PHE A 155 -21.70 -22.70 3.55
N ASN A 156 -20.78 -23.64 3.30
CA ASN A 156 -20.94 -24.83 2.46
C ASN A 156 -21.41 -24.48 1.04
N MET A 157 -20.84 -23.41 0.45
CA MET A 157 -21.19 -22.98 -0.90
C MET A 157 -20.05 -22.20 -1.55
N LYS A 158 -20.12 -22.04 -2.85
CA LYS A 158 -19.27 -21.14 -3.64
C LYS A 158 -19.97 -19.79 -3.79
N PHE A 159 -19.17 -18.75 -3.97
CA PHE A 159 -19.65 -17.39 -4.18
C PHE A 159 -19.28 -16.90 -5.57
N ASP A 160 -20.20 -16.19 -6.23
CA ASP A 160 -19.92 -15.53 -7.50
C ASP A 160 -19.10 -14.26 -7.30
N VAL A 161 -19.42 -13.48 -6.27
CA VAL A 161 -18.77 -12.22 -5.97
C VAL A 161 -18.30 -12.20 -4.52
N ILE A 162 -17.03 -11.84 -4.32
CA ILE A 162 -16.50 -11.49 -3.00
C ILE A 162 -16.15 -10.02 -3.01
N ILE A 163 -16.75 -9.25 -2.13
CA ILE A 163 -16.61 -7.79 -2.06
C ILE A 163 -16.49 -7.33 -0.62
N GLY A 164 -15.62 -6.36 -0.34
CA GLY A 164 -15.55 -5.81 1.01
C GLY A 164 -14.40 -4.85 1.27
N ASN A 165 -14.38 -4.36 2.50
CA ASN A 165 -13.32 -3.56 3.08
C ASN A 165 -12.74 -4.32 4.28
N PRO A 166 -11.74 -5.19 4.10
CA PRO A 166 -11.19 -6.01 5.18
C PRO A 166 -10.51 -5.16 6.25
N PRO A 167 -10.25 -5.70 7.45
CA PRO A 167 -9.36 -5.09 8.43
C PRO A 167 -7.97 -4.87 7.82
N TYR A 168 -7.40 -3.66 7.99
CA TYR A 168 -6.13 -3.30 7.33
C TYR A 168 -4.91 -3.79 8.09
N GLN A 169 -4.96 -3.74 9.41
CA GLN A 169 -3.83 -4.08 10.27
C GLN A 169 -4.31 -4.63 11.61
N LEU A 170 -3.43 -5.37 12.27
CA LEU A 170 -3.62 -5.78 13.65
C LEU A 170 -3.34 -4.59 14.57
N SER A 171 -4.16 -4.42 15.61
CA SER A 171 -3.85 -3.48 16.68
C SER A 171 -2.64 -4.01 17.47
N ASP A 172 -1.64 -3.17 17.70
CA ASP A 172 -0.44 -3.52 18.48
C ASP A 172 -0.47 -3.03 19.93
N GLY A 173 -1.66 -2.64 20.41
CA GLY A 173 -1.86 -2.20 21.79
C GLY A 173 -1.43 -0.76 22.08
N GLY A 174 -1.08 0.02 21.07
CA GLY A 174 -1.07 1.49 21.15
C GLY A 174 0.25 2.21 21.32
N PHE A 175 1.38 1.56 21.59
CA PHE A 175 2.65 2.30 21.71
C PHE A 175 3.86 1.50 21.20
N GLY A 176 4.38 1.84 20.01
CA GLY A 176 5.80 1.73 19.77
C GLY A 176 6.32 0.77 18.72
N ARG A 177 5.53 -0.08 18.04
CA ARG A 177 5.96 -0.83 16.85
C ARG A 177 4.86 -0.86 15.82
N SER A 178 5.22 -0.54 14.57
CA SER A 178 4.27 -0.45 13.48
C SER A 178 3.43 -1.70 13.33
N ALA A 179 2.11 -1.55 13.44
CA ALA A 179 1.13 -2.60 13.24
C ALA A 179 1.37 -3.39 11.94
N SER A 180 1.25 -4.73 12.02
CA SER A 180 1.43 -5.60 10.86
C SER A 180 0.20 -5.57 9.97
N PRO A 181 0.36 -5.46 8.64
CA PRO A 181 -0.76 -5.58 7.70
C PRO A 181 -1.44 -6.95 7.85
N ILE A 182 -2.77 -7.00 7.62
CA ILE A 182 -3.54 -8.24 7.66
C ILE A 182 -4.46 -8.40 6.43
N TYR A 183 -4.77 -7.32 5.74
CA TYR A 183 -5.67 -7.32 4.58
C TYR A 183 -5.25 -8.27 3.46
N GLN A 184 -3.93 -8.48 3.27
CA GLN A 184 -3.40 -9.41 2.27
C GLN A 184 -3.89 -10.86 2.51
N ASN A 185 -4.11 -11.24 3.76
CA ASN A 185 -4.62 -12.57 4.10
C ASN A 185 -6.07 -12.72 3.67
N PHE A 186 -6.88 -11.65 3.79
CA PHE A 186 -8.26 -11.63 3.29
C PHE A 186 -8.32 -11.77 1.79
N VAL A 187 -7.48 -11.02 1.05
CA VAL A 187 -7.40 -11.09 -0.41
C VAL A 187 -6.97 -12.49 -0.87
N GLN A 188 -5.92 -13.06 -0.25
CA GLN A 188 -5.43 -14.39 -0.60
C GLN A 188 -6.47 -15.49 -0.29
N GLN A 189 -7.16 -15.38 0.83
CA GLN A 189 -8.21 -16.33 1.21
C GLN A 189 -9.43 -16.23 0.28
N ALA A 190 -9.81 -15.01 -0.12
CA ALA A 190 -10.87 -14.79 -1.09
C ALA A 190 -10.52 -15.38 -2.47
N LYS A 191 -9.27 -15.21 -2.94
CA LYS A 191 -8.80 -15.85 -4.19
C LYS A 191 -8.86 -17.39 -4.14
N LYS A 192 -8.63 -18.01 -2.97
CA LYS A 192 -8.77 -19.48 -2.80
C LYS A 192 -10.21 -19.96 -3.01
N LEU A 193 -11.20 -19.16 -2.65
CA LEU A 193 -12.61 -19.46 -2.92
C LEU A 193 -12.97 -19.42 -4.39
N ASN A 194 -12.07 -18.92 -5.23
CA ASN A 194 -12.18 -18.85 -6.69
C ASN A 194 -13.52 -18.28 -7.18
N PRO A 195 -13.95 -17.08 -6.70
CA PRO A 195 -15.18 -16.44 -7.13
C PRO A 195 -15.10 -16.05 -8.61
N ARG A 196 -16.21 -15.70 -9.24
CA ARG A 196 -16.21 -15.08 -10.58
C ARG A 196 -15.58 -13.70 -10.54
N PHE A 197 -15.91 -12.92 -9.50
CA PHE A 197 -15.41 -11.56 -9.28
C PHE A 197 -14.95 -11.37 -7.85
N LEU A 198 -13.80 -10.72 -7.69
CA LEU A 198 -13.30 -10.29 -6.38
C LEU A 198 -12.94 -8.80 -6.44
N THR A 199 -13.51 -8.02 -5.55
CA THR A 199 -13.18 -6.60 -5.38
C THR A 199 -13.05 -6.25 -3.91
N MET A 200 -11.95 -5.61 -3.54
CA MET A 200 -11.69 -5.17 -2.16
C MET A 200 -11.02 -3.81 -2.14
N ILE A 201 -11.39 -2.99 -1.16
CA ILE A 201 -10.68 -1.75 -0.84
C ILE A 201 -9.58 -2.08 0.15
N ILE A 202 -8.34 -1.78 -0.20
CA ILE A 202 -7.15 -2.10 0.60
C ILE A 202 -6.16 -0.93 0.58
N PRO A 203 -5.28 -0.79 1.60
CA PRO A 203 -4.21 0.21 1.56
C PRO A 203 -3.27 0.00 0.37
N SER A 204 -2.92 1.08 -0.34
CA SER A 204 -2.00 1.04 -1.50
C SER A 204 -0.56 0.71 -1.12
N ARG A 205 -0.24 0.60 0.15
CA ARG A 205 1.09 0.26 0.67
C ARG A 205 1.72 -0.99 0.05
N TRP A 206 0.90 -1.96 -0.40
CA TRP A 206 1.42 -3.17 -1.04
C TRP A 206 2.16 -2.89 -2.35
N PHE A 207 1.92 -1.76 -3.02
CA PHE A 207 2.63 -1.34 -4.22
C PHE A 207 4.16 -1.34 -4.03
N ALA A 208 4.61 -0.86 -2.87
CA ALA A 208 6.02 -0.83 -2.51
C ALA A 208 6.52 -2.15 -1.92
N GLY A 209 5.65 -2.96 -1.35
CA GLY A 209 6.04 -4.09 -0.50
C GLY A 209 6.58 -3.62 0.87
N GLY A 210 7.49 -4.41 1.45
CA GLY A 210 7.97 -4.22 2.82
C GLY A 210 6.96 -4.68 3.87
N LYS A 211 7.37 -4.73 5.14
CA LYS A 211 6.54 -5.19 6.27
C LYS A 211 5.80 -6.52 6.01
N GLY A 212 6.43 -7.47 5.30
CA GLY A 212 5.84 -8.77 4.96
C GLY A 212 4.95 -8.77 3.72
N LEU A 213 4.86 -7.67 2.95
CA LEU A 213 4.00 -7.56 1.76
C LEU A 213 4.71 -7.92 0.44
N ASN A 214 5.99 -8.26 0.43
CA ASN A 214 6.73 -8.52 -0.81
C ASN A 214 6.16 -9.68 -1.62
N ASP A 215 5.87 -10.80 -0.97
CA ASP A 215 5.24 -11.97 -1.60
C ASP A 215 3.81 -11.65 -2.10
N PHE A 216 3.04 -10.93 -1.31
CA PHE A 216 1.71 -10.45 -1.70
C PHE A 216 1.79 -9.55 -2.93
N ARG A 217 2.73 -8.58 -2.94
CA ARG A 217 2.96 -7.70 -4.09
C ARG A 217 3.26 -8.51 -5.35
N SER A 218 4.24 -9.43 -5.29
CA SER A 218 4.58 -10.25 -6.46
C SER A 218 3.37 -11.01 -6.98
N LYS A 219 2.62 -11.67 -6.09
CA LYS A 219 1.39 -12.40 -6.47
C LYS A 219 0.30 -11.50 -7.06
N MET A 220 0.21 -10.25 -6.63
CA MET A 220 -0.75 -9.30 -7.20
C MET A 220 -0.29 -8.78 -8.55
N LEU A 221 1.01 -8.50 -8.74
CA LEU A 221 1.56 -8.01 -9.99
C LEU A 221 1.55 -9.10 -11.09
N ASP A 222 1.79 -10.35 -10.73
CA ASP A 222 1.85 -11.48 -11.67
C ASP A 222 0.46 -12.05 -12.03
N ASP A 223 -0.61 -11.62 -11.33
CA ASP A 223 -1.97 -12.12 -11.59
C ASP A 223 -2.68 -11.27 -12.65
N ASP A 224 -2.63 -11.73 -13.90
CA ASP A 224 -3.24 -11.09 -15.08
C ASP A 224 -4.78 -11.09 -15.09
N ARG A 225 -5.41 -11.67 -14.05
CA ARG A 225 -6.86 -11.58 -13.79
C ARG A 225 -7.25 -10.32 -13.02
N ILE A 226 -6.29 -9.51 -12.56
CA ILE A 226 -6.59 -8.17 -12.04
C ILE A 226 -6.83 -7.26 -13.23
N ARG A 227 -8.10 -6.95 -13.48
CA ARG A 227 -8.54 -6.21 -14.67
C ARG A 227 -8.62 -4.71 -14.45
N LYS A 228 -8.82 -4.30 -13.20
CA LYS A 228 -8.88 -2.89 -12.82
C LYS A 228 -8.21 -2.65 -11.48
N ILE A 229 -7.50 -1.55 -11.37
CA ILE A 229 -7.04 -0.95 -10.10
C ILE A 229 -7.40 0.53 -10.13
N VAL A 230 -8.09 1.00 -9.10
CA VAL A 230 -8.32 2.43 -8.90
C VAL A 230 -7.59 2.83 -7.62
N ASP A 231 -6.65 3.75 -7.75
CA ASP A 231 -5.74 4.15 -6.69
C ASP A 231 -5.98 5.61 -6.30
N TYR A 232 -6.27 5.84 -5.04
CA TYR A 232 -6.47 7.14 -4.42
C TYR A 232 -5.25 7.45 -3.55
N GLU A 233 -4.46 8.44 -3.96
CA GLU A 233 -3.28 8.86 -3.19
C GLU A 233 -3.66 9.43 -1.83
N ASN A 234 -4.77 10.15 -1.78
CA ASN A 234 -5.37 10.68 -0.58
C ASN A 234 -6.58 9.84 -0.16
N ALA A 235 -6.44 9.08 0.92
CA ALA A 235 -7.51 8.24 1.43
C ALA A 235 -8.76 9.04 1.85
N SER A 236 -8.63 10.33 2.17
CA SER A 236 -9.75 11.19 2.57
C SER A 236 -10.75 11.46 1.44
N GLU A 237 -10.37 11.24 0.17
CA GLU A 237 -11.28 11.33 -0.97
C GLU A 237 -12.36 10.24 -0.93
N ILE A 238 -12.06 9.09 -0.32
CA ILE A 238 -13.00 7.98 -0.12
C ILE A 238 -13.49 7.86 1.32
N PHE A 239 -12.61 8.10 2.29
CA PHE A 239 -12.92 8.03 3.71
C PHE A 239 -12.68 9.38 4.39
N PRO A 240 -13.64 10.32 4.34
CA PRO A 240 -13.47 11.64 4.92
C PRO A 240 -13.04 11.58 6.39
N GLY A 241 -11.94 12.29 6.71
CA GLY A 241 -11.37 12.34 8.06
C GLY A 241 -10.49 11.14 8.44
N VAL A 242 -10.18 10.25 7.50
CA VAL A 242 -9.26 9.13 7.72
C VAL A 242 -7.99 9.35 6.93
N ASP A 243 -6.86 9.42 7.62
CA ASP A 243 -5.53 9.45 7.00
C ASP A 243 -4.93 8.03 6.98
N ILE A 244 -4.59 7.55 5.78
CA ILE A 244 -3.92 6.27 5.57
C ILE A 244 -2.65 6.51 4.78
N ALA A 245 -1.52 6.35 5.46
CA ALA A 245 -0.21 6.54 4.85
C ALA A 245 -0.04 5.73 3.56
N GLY A 246 0.22 6.42 2.45
CA GLY A 246 0.35 5.85 1.11
C GLY A 246 -0.96 5.69 0.35
N GLY A 247 -2.10 6.12 0.92
CA GLY A 247 -3.41 6.06 0.26
C GLY A 247 -4.06 4.68 0.25
N ILE A 248 -5.13 4.58 -0.51
CA ILE A 248 -5.92 3.35 -0.66
C ILE A 248 -6.16 3.04 -2.13
N CYS A 249 -6.37 1.79 -2.44
CA CYS A 249 -6.84 1.35 -3.74
C CYS A 249 -7.97 0.33 -3.60
N TYR A 250 -8.78 0.23 -4.64
CA TYR A 250 -9.57 -0.97 -4.84
C TYR A 250 -9.19 -1.62 -6.17
N PHE A 251 -9.45 -2.90 -6.28
CA PHE A 251 -9.17 -3.66 -7.50
C PHE A 251 -10.37 -4.54 -7.88
N LEU A 252 -10.52 -4.80 -9.17
CA LEU A 252 -11.40 -5.82 -9.70
C LEU A 252 -10.55 -6.97 -10.26
N TRP A 253 -10.76 -8.15 -9.71
CA TRP A 253 -10.20 -9.40 -10.18
C TRP A 253 -11.32 -10.25 -10.79
N GLU A 254 -11.10 -10.78 -11.99
CA GLU A 254 -12.06 -11.57 -12.76
C GLU A 254 -11.47 -12.95 -13.07
N ARG A 255 -12.10 -14.00 -12.55
CA ARG A 255 -11.61 -15.38 -12.70
C ARG A 255 -11.35 -15.78 -14.14
N ASP A 256 -12.29 -15.45 -15.01
CA ASP A 256 -12.37 -15.95 -16.38
C ASP A 256 -11.86 -14.93 -17.42
N SER A 257 -11.33 -13.78 -16.98
CA SER A 257 -10.79 -12.71 -17.83
C SER A 257 -9.31 -12.48 -17.53
N ARG A 258 -8.47 -12.55 -18.58
CA ARG A 258 -7.01 -12.34 -18.48
C ARG A 258 -6.56 -11.21 -19.39
N GLY A 259 -5.47 -10.56 -19.03
CA GLY A 259 -4.82 -9.54 -19.85
C GLY A 259 -4.36 -8.31 -19.09
N PRO A 260 -4.07 -7.19 -19.78
CA PRO A 260 -3.61 -5.97 -19.15
C PRO A 260 -4.67 -5.36 -18.24
N CYS A 261 -4.20 -4.70 -17.18
CA CYS A 261 -5.03 -4.07 -16.17
C CYS A 261 -5.31 -2.61 -16.52
N GLU A 262 -6.55 -2.18 -16.40
CA GLU A 262 -6.91 -0.76 -16.37
C GLU A 262 -6.50 -0.17 -15.02
N VAL A 263 -5.52 0.73 -15.03
CA VAL A 263 -5.04 1.42 -13.84
C VAL A 263 -5.52 2.86 -13.88
N ILE A 264 -6.29 3.26 -12.88
CA ILE A 264 -6.84 4.61 -12.72
C ILE A 264 -6.19 5.23 -11.49
N ASN A 265 -5.38 6.26 -11.69
CA ASN A 265 -4.87 7.08 -10.59
C ASN A 265 -5.83 8.25 -10.35
N VAL A 266 -6.27 8.42 -9.13
CA VAL A 266 -7.10 9.56 -8.72
C VAL A 266 -6.25 10.48 -7.86
N ARG A 267 -6.14 11.74 -8.29
CA ARG A 267 -5.37 12.78 -7.60
C ARG A 267 -6.09 14.11 -7.72
N ASN A 268 -6.47 14.73 -6.62
CA ASN A 268 -7.20 16.00 -6.59
C ASN A 268 -8.44 15.97 -7.50
N GLU A 269 -9.23 14.90 -7.43
CA GLU A 269 -10.43 14.64 -8.24
C GLU A 269 -10.15 14.35 -9.73
N GLU A 270 -8.94 14.57 -10.22
CA GLU A 270 -8.53 14.19 -11.58
C GLU A 270 -8.26 12.68 -11.68
N ARG A 271 -8.61 12.11 -12.82
CA ARG A 271 -8.47 10.67 -13.11
C ARG A 271 -7.54 10.43 -14.29
N PHE A 272 -6.43 9.75 -14.05
CA PHE A 272 -5.46 9.37 -15.08
C PHE A 272 -5.59 7.86 -15.34
N VAL A 273 -6.04 7.53 -16.55
CA VAL A 273 -6.32 6.14 -16.95
C VAL A 273 -5.21 5.59 -17.84
N SER A 274 -4.76 4.38 -17.56
CA SER A 274 -3.86 3.63 -18.43
C SER A 274 -4.21 2.15 -18.43
N VAL A 275 -3.98 1.48 -19.54
CA VAL A 275 -4.11 0.03 -19.67
C VAL A 275 -2.73 -0.58 -19.85
N ARG A 276 -2.32 -1.43 -18.91
CA ARG A 276 -0.95 -1.97 -18.87
C ARG A 276 -0.85 -3.31 -18.14
N PRO A 277 0.18 -4.14 -18.44
CA PRO A 277 0.53 -5.26 -17.58
C PRO A 277 1.03 -4.73 -16.23
N LEU A 278 0.64 -5.38 -15.14
CA LEU A 278 1.06 -4.97 -13.80
C LEU A 278 2.50 -5.38 -13.48
N ASN A 279 2.99 -6.44 -14.11
CA ASN A 279 4.32 -7.03 -13.89
C ASN A 279 5.42 -6.49 -14.81
N GLU A 280 5.19 -5.35 -15.46
CA GLU A 280 6.22 -4.68 -16.28
C GLU A 280 7.49 -4.38 -15.46
N PHE A 281 7.33 -4.08 -14.19
CA PHE A 281 8.42 -3.87 -13.23
C PHE A 281 8.21 -4.73 -11.98
N LYS A 282 9.31 -5.07 -11.30
CA LYS A 282 9.26 -5.80 -10.00
C LYS A 282 8.52 -5.04 -8.88
N THR A 283 8.30 -3.75 -9.08
CA THR A 283 7.56 -2.86 -8.18
C THR A 283 6.47 -2.15 -8.97
N PHE A 284 5.32 -1.95 -8.39
CA PHE A 284 4.25 -1.21 -9.04
C PHE A 284 4.65 0.27 -9.17
N VAL A 285 4.72 0.78 -10.40
CA VAL A 285 4.86 2.22 -10.66
C VAL A 285 3.49 2.85 -10.51
N ARG A 286 3.33 3.71 -9.53
CA ARG A 286 2.03 4.27 -9.16
C ARG A 286 1.45 5.12 -10.28
N HIS A 287 2.21 6.13 -10.70
CA HIS A 287 1.75 7.11 -11.69
C HIS A 287 1.94 6.59 -13.11
N SER A 288 0.85 6.43 -13.82
CA SER A 288 0.86 5.95 -15.20
C SER A 288 1.63 6.89 -16.14
N GLN A 289 1.59 8.19 -15.88
CA GLN A 289 2.33 9.23 -16.62
C GLN A 289 3.86 9.11 -16.44
N ALA A 290 4.33 8.44 -15.37
CA ALA A 290 5.75 8.19 -15.17
C ALA A 290 6.31 7.07 -16.07
N LEU A 291 5.45 6.19 -16.59
CA LEU A 291 5.89 5.02 -17.36
C LEU A 291 6.67 5.37 -18.62
N PRO A 292 6.22 6.28 -19.51
CA PRO A 292 6.99 6.62 -20.69
C PRO A 292 8.36 7.21 -20.32
N ILE A 293 8.45 8.02 -19.26
CA ILE A 293 9.70 8.60 -18.78
C ILE A 293 10.65 7.48 -18.31
N ILE A 294 10.16 6.57 -17.45
CA ILE A 294 10.94 5.44 -16.95
C ILE A 294 11.42 4.55 -18.10
N ARG A 295 10.56 4.24 -19.07
CA ARG A 295 10.93 3.44 -20.25
C ARG A 295 12.04 4.08 -21.06
N LYS A 296 12.00 5.40 -21.27
CA LYS A 296 13.08 6.16 -21.95
C LYS A 296 14.40 6.08 -21.20
N VAL A 297 14.38 6.19 -19.88
CA VAL A 297 15.55 6.02 -19.01
C VAL A 297 16.09 4.59 -19.11
N LEU A 298 15.21 3.59 -18.98
CA LEU A 298 15.61 2.18 -19.02
C LEU A 298 16.15 1.74 -20.38
N ALA A 299 15.66 2.32 -21.49
CA ALA A 299 16.10 2.03 -22.85
C ALA A 299 17.59 2.35 -23.10
N LYS A 300 18.20 3.22 -22.29
CA LYS A 300 19.65 3.54 -22.37
C LYS A 300 20.54 2.42 -21.80
N ASN A 301 19.97 1.42 -21.11
CA ASN A 301 20.69 0.29 -20.50
C ASN A 301 21.88 0.69 -19.59
N GLU A 302 21.79 1.85 -18.95
CA GLU A 302 22.80 2.34 -18.01
C GLU A 302 22.76 1.55 -16.69
N LYS A 303 23.91 1.47 -15.98
CA LYS A 303 23.96 0.89 -14.62
C LYS A 303 23.02 1.63 -13.69
N ARG A 304 22.51 0.95 -12.69
CA ARG A 304 21.55 1.52 -11.72
C ARG A 304 22.23 2.01 -10.46
N MET A 305 21.84 3.17 -9.97
CA MET A 305 22.38 3.68 -8.70
C MET A 305 22.07 2.77 -7.52
N SER A 306 21.00 1.98 -7.56
CA SER A 306 20.71 0.97 -6.54
C SER A 306 21.83 -0.07 -6.34
N GLU A 307 22.74 -0.24 -7.30
CA GLU A 307 23.87 -1.16 -7.20
C GLU A 307 25.03 -0.57 -6.41
N GLN A 308 25.19 0.76 -6.39
CA GLN A 308 26.28 1.46 -5.69
C GLN A 308 25.85 2.16 -4.40
N VAL A 309 24.58 2.52 -4.26
CA VAL A 309 24.05 3.08 -3.01
C VAL A 309 24.17 2.05 -1.90
N THR A 310 24.74 2.44 -0.76
CA THR A 310 24.93 1.53 0.36
C THR A 310 23.63 1.06 0.99
N SER A 311 23.70 -0.10 1.61
CA SER A 311 22.65 -0.54 2.52
C SER A 311 22.63 0.34 3.78
N ARG A 312 21.62 0.16 4.61
CA ARG A 312 21.50 0.76 5.94
C ARG A 312 22.78 0.50 6.75
N LYS A 313 23.22 1.49 7.52
CA LYS A 313 24.46 1.46 8.33
C LYS A 313 25.75 1.34 7.47
N PRO A 314 26.07 2.35 6.66
CA PRO A 314 27.23 2.28 5.76
C PRO A 314 28.56 2.01 6.47
N PHE A 315 28.69 2.46 7.72
CA PHE A 315 29.86 2.25 8.59
C PHE A 315 29.55 1.33 9.80
N GLY A 316 28.44 0.55 9.77
CA GLY A 316 28.05 -0.32 10.88
C GLY A 316 27.42 0.38 12.07
N LEU A 317 27.37 1.72 12.08
CA LEU A 317 26.98 2.55 13.22
C LEU A 317 25.46 2.79 13.28
N PRO A 318 24.75 2.38 14.36
CA PRO A 318 23.35 2.70 14.56
C PRO A 318 23.12 4.18 14.92
N THR A 319 21.88 4.66 14.85
CA THR A 319 21.50 6.07 15.04
C THR A 319 21.85 6.62 16.44
N ASN A 320 21.94 5.79 17.45
CA ASN A 320 22.24 6.17 18.84
C ASN A 320 23.74 6.33 19.15
N VAL A 321 24.62 6.01 18.21
CA VAL A 321 26.07 6.25 18.37
C VAL A 321 26.33 7.75 18.42
N ARG A 322 27.24 8.16 19.28
CA ARG A 322 27.65 9.55 19.51
C ARG A 322 29.16 9.68 19.42
N PRO A 323 29.69 10.88 19.14
CA PRO A 323 31.11 11.17 19.20
C PRO A 323 31.75 10.84 20.54
N ILE A 324 33.03 10.57 20.51
CA ILE A 324 33.87 10.38 21.67
C ILE A 324 34.70 11.64 21.94
N LYS A 325 35.48 11.66 23.02
CA LYS A 325 36.28 12.86 23.37
C LYS A 325 37.40 13.15 22.38
N GLN A 326 38.03 12.12 21.84
CA GLN A 326 39.14 12.22 20.89
C GLN A 326 39.06 11.07 19.90
N GLY A 327 39.46 11.32 18.64
CA GLY A 327 39.49 10.33 17.58
C GLY A 327 40.04 10.96 16.29
N ASP A 328 40.46 10.12 15.38
CA ASP A 328 41.08 10.48 14.10
C ASP A 328 40.09 10.56 12.94
N LEU A 329 38.80 10.25 13.23
CA LEU A 329 37.72 10.42 12.29
C LEU A 329 36.72 11.46 12.80
N VAL A 330 35.94 12.03 11.86
CA VAL A 330 34.77 12.84 12.14
C VAL A 330 33.51 11.99 11.96
N LEU A 331 32.69 11.83 13.00
CA LEU A 331 31.39 11.19 12.92
C LEU A 331 30.29 12.21 12.68
N ARG A 332 29.54 12.07 11.60
CA ARG A 332 28.31 12.78 11.30
C ARG A 332 27.11 11.99 11.82
N TRP A 333 26.29 12.59 12.71
CA TRP A 333 25.01 12.04 13.15
C TRP A 333 23.88 13.04 12.93
N ASN A 334 22.67 12.74 13.36
CA ASN A 334 21.48 13.57 13.12
C ASN A 334 21.56 15.01 13.68
N ASN A 335 22.38 15.27 14.70
CA ASN A 335 22.41 16.55 15.39
C ASN A 335 23.81 17.24 15.33
N GLY A 336 24.71 16.80 14.47
CA GLY A 336 26.03 17.44 14.33
C GLY A 336 27.17 16.52 13.94
N GLU A 337 28.39 16.93 14.30
CA GLU A 337 29.63 16.22 14.01
C GLU A 337 30.55 16.21 15.22
N GLY A 338 31.41 15.20 15.32
CA GLY A 338 32.43 15.12 16.36
C GLY A 338 33.40 13.95 16.21
N PRO A 339 34.43 13.86 17.06
CA PRO A 339 35.49 12.86 16.94
C PRO A 339 34.98 11.43 17.09
N TYR A 340 35.63 10.49 16.37
CA TYR A 340 35.38 9.05 16.48
C TYR A 340 36.67 8.25 16.20
N ALA A 341 36.81 7.06 16.81
CA ALA A 341 37.97 6.24 16.61
C ALA A 341 37.87 5.38 15.36
N ARG A 342 38.90 5.38 14.51
CA ARG A 342 38.98 4.57 13.28
C ARG A 342 38.95 3.07 13.58
N GLU A 343 39.58 2.65 14.64
CA GLU A 343 39.71 1.25 15.07
C GLU A 343 38.35 0.60 15.39
N ASP A 344 37.35 1.39 15.73
CA ASP A 344 35.97 0.94 16.02
C ASP A 344 35.15 0.69 14.76
N ILE A 345 35.63 1.11 13.59
CA ILE A 345 34.94 0.92 12.32
C ILE A 345 35.33 -0.43 11.72
N LYS A 346 34.33 -1.31 11.51
CA LYS A 346 34.49 -2.65 10.94
C LYS A 346 33.85 -2.83 9.56
N VAL A 347 33.05 -1.85 9.13
CA VAL A 347 32.29 -1.86 7.87
C VAL A 347 32.55 -0.58 7.10
N GLY A 348 32.69 -0.63 5.76
CA GLY A 348 32.89 0.53 4.91
C GLY A 348 34.26 1.19 5.07
N ILE A 349 35.26 0.44 5.49
CA ILE A 349 36.62 0.93 5.72
C ILE A 349 37.23 1.54 4.44
N ASP A 350 36.94 0.94 3.30
CA ASP A 350 37.36 1.39 1.95
C ASP A 350 36.81 2.75 1.54
N MET A 351 35.75 3.20 2.17
CA MET A 351 35.11 4.51 1.92
C MET A 351 35.64 5.63 2.81
N ILE A 352 36.31 5.32 3.93
CA ILE A 352 36.67 6.32 4.94
C ILE A 352 37.46 7.49 4.34
N ASP A 353 38.50 7.20 3.60
CA ASP A 353 39.47 8.19 3.10
C ASP A 353 39.10 8.74 1.70
N LYS A 354 37.84 8.59 1.31
CA LYS A 354 37.31 9.09 0.04
C LYS A 354 36.27 10.18 0.26
N TRP A 355 35.92 10.92 -0.79
CA TRP A 355 34.79 11.82 -0.83
C TRP A 355 33.51 10.99 -0.96
N LYS A 356 32.54 11.25 -0.12
CA LYS A 356 31.26 10.52 -0.11
C LYS A 356 30.11 11.47 -0.27
N VAL A 357 29.14 11.12 -1.09
CA VAL A 357 27.85 11.81 -1.13
C VAL A 357 26.83 11.00 -0.33
N ILE A 358 26.19 11.65 0.62
CA ILE A 358 25.21 11.03 1.50
C ILE A 358 23.81 11.59 1.21
N THR A 359 22.80 10.81 1.53
CA THR A 359 21.42 11.29 1.64
C THR A 359 20.80 10.76 2.92
N SER A 360 19.83 11.51 3.45
CA SER A 360 19.09 11.06 4.63
C SER A 360 18.35 9.74 4.34
N LYS A 361 18.37 8.83 5.31
CA LYS A 361 17.56 7.61 5.30
C LYS A 361 16.06 7.88 5.31
N VAL A 362 15.64 9.05 5.74
CA VAL A 362 14.24 9.44 5.87
C VAL A 362 13.91 10.50 4.83
N SER A 363 12.86 10.26 4.06
CA SER A 363 12.30 11.26 3.16
C SER A 363 11.79 12.47 3.92
N TYR A 364 11.86 13.63 3.32
CA TYR A 364 11.23 14.85 3.82
C TYR A 364 9.70 14.72 3.87
N ASP A 365 9.15 14.05 2.87
CA ASP A 365 7.71 13.95 2.68
C ASP A 365 7.09 13.00 3.71
N HIS A 366 6.07 13.46 4.42
CA HIS A 366 5.37 12.66 5.41
C HIS A 366 4.75 11.42 4.77
N ALA A 367 5.33 10.25 5.05
CA ALA A 367 4.89 8.95 4.50
C ALA A 367 4.78 8.88 2.96
N GLY A 368 5.54 9.73 2.23
CA GLY A 368 5.48 9.81 0.77
C GLY A 368 4.32 10.64 0.23
N GLN A 369 3.61 11.38 1.08
CA GLN A 369 2.53 12.27 0.67
C GLN A 369 3.08 13.61 0.11
N PRO A 370 2.43 14.16 -0.92
CA PRO A 370 2.77 15.50 -1.40
C PRO A 370 2.38 16.58 -0.38
N ASP A 371 2.99 17.75 -0.53
CA ASP A 371 2.62 18.96 0.23
C ASP A 371 1.26 19.53 -0.24
N LYS A 372 0.85 20.66 0.36
CA LYS A 372 -0.41 21.35 0.01
C LYS A 372 -0.51 21.79 -1.45
N ASN A 373 0.62 21.87 -2.16
CA ASN A 373 0.68 22.22 -3.58
C ASN A 373 0.74 20.98 -4.49
N GLY A 374 0.66 19.79 -3.91
CA GLY A 374 0.77 18.53 -4.64
C GLY A 374 2.20 18.11 -4.99
N MET A 375 3.23 18.82 -4.46
CA MET A 375 4.63 18.57 -4.77
C MET A 375 5.37 17.86 -3.66
N ARG A 376 6.48 17.17 -4.01
CA ARG A 376 7.32 16.41 -3.08
C ARG A 376 8.77 16.90 -3.12
N LYS A 377 9.46 16.89 -1.97
CA LYS A 377 10.92 17.11 -1.89
C LYS A 377 11.68 15.81 -2.14
N VAL A 378 11.18 14.70 -1.67
CA VAL A 378 11.70 13.32 -1.77
C VAL A 378 12.94 13.09 -0.93
N LEU A 379 14.09 13.64 -1.33
CA LEU A 379 15.33 13.60 -0.56
C LEU A 379 15.37 14.81 0.38
N SER A 380 15.48 14.56 1.69
CA SER A 380 15.49 15.64 2.68
C SER A 380 16.85 16.35 2.74
N ILE A 381 17.93 15.59 2.75
CA ILE A 381 19.30 16.06 2.79
C ILE A 381 20.09 15.33 1.72
N VAL A 382 20.89 16.06 0.96
CA VAL A 382 21.98 15.54 0.11
C VAL A 382 23.21 16.36 0.45
N ASP A 383 24.28 15.70 0.91
CA ASP A 383 25.47 16.39 1.42
C ASP A 383 26.75 15.62 1.07
N ILE A 384 27.90 16.29 1.21
CA ILE A 384 29.22 15.70 0.93
C ILE A 384 29.96 15.50 2.24
N LEU A 385 30.43 14.26 2.45
CA LEU A 385 31.39 13.96 3.52
C LEU A 385 32.81 13.92 2.95
N PRO A 386 33.74 14.73 3.49
CA PRO A 386 35.15 14.71 3.08
C PRO A 386 35.84 13.40 3.53
N PRO A 387 37.09 13.14 3.08
CA PRO A 387 37.96 12.10 3.62
C PRO A 387 38.01 12.15 5.15
N SER A 388 38.22 11.01 5.79
CA SER A 388 38.25 10.83 7.25
C SER A 388 36.91 11.17 7.97
N THR A 389 35.81 11.27 7.23
CA THR A 389 34.46 11.48 7.80
C THR A 389 33.60 10.27 7.55
N ILE A 390 32.85 9.85 8.58
CA ILE A 390 31.92 8.72 8.59
C ILE A 390 30.54 9.18 9.05
N CYS A 391 29.52 8.34 8.89
CA CYS A 391 28.16 8.68 9.35
C CYS A 391 27.45 7.51 10.04
N THR A 392 26.46 7.84 10.86
CA THR A 392 25.54 6.87 11.44
C THR A 392 24.50 6.41 10.40
N GLU A 393 23.67 5.42 10.75
CA GLU A 393 22.55 4.95 9.91
C GLU A 393 21.44 5.99 9.65
N THR A 394 21.59 7.21 10.15
CA THR A 394 20.74 8.35 9.77
C THR A 394 20.88 8.66 8.29
N TYR A 395 22.03 8.32 7.71
CA TYR A 395 22.37 8.53 6.31
C TYR A 395 22.71 7.21 5.61
N ILE A 396 22.54 7.22 4.29
CA ILE A 396 23.08 6.23 3.36
C ILE A 396 24.07 6.92 2.44
N VAL A 397 25.12 6.21 1.99
CA VAL A 397 26.08 6.72 1.03
C VAL A 397 25.60 6.42 -0.37
N ALA A 398 25.40 7.46 -1.18
CA ALA A 398 24.90 7.37 -2.54
C ALA A 398 26.02 7.17 -3.57
N GLY A 399 27.22 7.64 -3.27
CA GLY A 399 28.39 7.44 -4.11
C GLY A 399 29.70 7.79 -3.39
N VAL A 400 30.81 7.23 -3.90
CA VAL A 400 32.16 7.35 -3.31
C VAL A 400 33.13 7.71 -4.42
N PHE A 401 34.00 8.71 -4.20
CA PHE A 401 34.89 9.28 -5.20
C PHE A 401 36.27 9.60 -4.63
N ASP A 402 37.26 9.59 -5.50
CA ASP A 402 38.63 10.04 -5.16
C ASP A 402 38.75 11.57 -5.25
N LYS A 403 37.92 12.22 -6.07
CA LYS A 403 37.94 13.65 -6.30
C LYS A 403 36.70 14.36 -5.78
N ARG A 404 36.89 15.50 -5.15
CA ARG A 404 35.82 16.37 -4.66
C ARG A 404 34.84 16.80 -5.76
N ALA A 405 35.36 17.16 -6.93
CA ALA A 405 34.55 17.62 -8.06
C ALA A 405 33.53 16.57 -8.55
N GLU A 406 33.87 15.27 -8.48
CA GLU A 406 32.95 14.19 -8.82
C GLU A 406 31.84 14.04 -7.76
N ALA A 407 32.18 14.23 -6.48
CA ALA A 407 31.20 14.25 -5.41
C ALA A 407 30.24 15.44 -5.53
N GLU A 408 30.75 16.63 -5.86
CA GLU A 408 29.93 17.82 -6.13
C GLU A 408 28.98 17.61 -7.31
N SER A 409 29.46 16.96 -8.38
CA SER A 409 28.62 16.56 -9.52
C SER A 409 27.50 15.59 -9.12
N LEU A 410 27.80 14.59 -8.29
CA LEU A 410 26.76 13.67 -7.81
C LEU A 410 25.77 14.36 -6.89
N LEU A 411 26.21 15.28 -6.02
CA LEU A 411 25.33 16.07 -5.18
C LEU A 411 24.34 16.86 -6.06
N GLN A 412 24.83 17.58 -7.05
CA GLN A 412 24.00 18.34 -7.98
C GLN A 412 23.02 17.41 -8.74
N TYR A 413 23.50 16.25 -9.23
CA TYR A 413 22.69 15.27 -9.92
C TYR A 413 21.53 14.77 -9.06
N LEU A 414 21.78 14.39 -7.79
CA LEU A 414 20.75 13.95 -6.83
C LEU A 414 19.77 15.07 -6.47
N SER A 415 20.19 16.33 -6.56
CA SER A 415 19.36 17.50 -6.27
C SER A 415 18.42 17.87 -7.42
N THR A 416 18.62 17.33 -8.63
CA THR A 416 17.73 17.60 -9.78
C THR A 416 16.31 17.10 -9.54
N ARG A 417 15.30 17.76 -10.12
CA ARG A 417 13.91 17.30 -10.11
C ARG A 417 13.79 15.95 -10.79
N PHE A 418 14.49 15.73 -11.90
CA PHE A 418 14.50 14.50 -12.66
C PHE A 418 14.89 13.29 -11.81
N VAL A 419 16.00 13.35 -11.09
CA VAL A 419 16.47 12.24 -10.26
C VAL A 419 15.53 12.00 -9.09
N ARG A 420 15.11 13.06 -8.40
CA ARG A 420 14.16 12.95 -7.29
C ARG A 420 12.81 12.41 -7.74
N PHE A 421 12.37 12.74 -8.96
CA PHE A 421 11.20 12.14 -9.58
C PHE A 421 11.35 10.62 -9.74
N LEU A 422 12.47 10.15 -10.26
CA LEU A 422 12.73 8.71 -10.42
C LEU A 422 12.73 7.97 -9.05
N VAL A 423 13.36 8.58 -8.04
CA VAL A 423 13.33 8.04 -6.66
C VAL A 423 11.92 8.02 -6.09
N ALA A 424 11.12 9.06 -6.36
CA ALA A 424 9.74 9.19 -5.89
C ALA A 424 8.84 8.05 -6.38
N GLN A 425 9.07 7.53 -7.61
CA GLN A 425 8.25 6.46 -8.17
C GLN A 425 8.31 5.15 -7.37
N LEU A 426 9.33 4.98 -6.53
CA LEU A 426 9.50 3.81 -5.67
C LEU A 426 9.35 4.15 -4.17
N SER A 427 9.09 5.43 -3.82
CA SER A 427 9.06 5.92 -2.43
C SER A 427 7.64 6.07 -1.92
N PHE A 428 7.07 4.96 -1.39
CA PHE A 428 5.72 4.90 -0.79
C PHE A 428 5.74 4.95 0.75
N SER A 429 6.90 5.20 1.34
CA SER A 429 7.10 5.33 2.78
C SER A 429 8.20 6.34 3.05
N GLN A 430 8.36 6.74 4.31
CA GLN A 430 9.43 7.66 4.70
C GLN A 430 10.84 7.09 4.51
N ASP A 431 11.02 5.76 4.44
CA ASP A 431 12.33 5.14 4.35
C ASP A 431 12.89 5.24 2.93
N ILE A 432 14.01 5.95 2.78
CA ILE A 432 14.86 5.96 1.59
C ILE A 432 15.91 4.85 1.73
N THR A 433 15.81 3.86 0.87
CA THR A 433 16.72 2.70 0.81
C THR A 433 17.35 2.60 -0.57
N LYS A 434 18.42 1.81 -0.73
CA LYS A 434 19.08 1.62 -2.02
C LYS A 434 18.12 1.24 -3.15
N ASP A 435 17.07 0.47 -2.85
CA ASP A 435 16.11 0.01 -3.85
C ASP A 435 15.28 1.16 -4.45
N ARG A 436 15.18 2.31 -3.77
CA ARG A 436 14.51 3.52 -4.29
C ARG A 436 15.25 4.15 -5.46
N PHE A 437 16.54 3.85 -5.60
CA PHE A 437 17.39 4.34 -6.69
C PHE A 437 17.42 3.39 -7.91
N PHE A 438 16.54 2.40 -7.98
CA PHE A 438 16.52 1.41 -9.07
C PHE A 438 16.31 2.03 -10.45
N PHE A 439 15.50 3.07 -10.57
CA PHE A 439 15.29 3.77 -11.84
C PHE A 439 16.34 4.86 -12.12
N VAL A 440 17.18 5.21 -11.15
CA VAL A 440 18.19 6.25 -11.30
C VAL A 440 19.42 5.68 -12.01
N PRO A 441 19.81 6.22 -13.18
CA PRO A 441 21.00 5.75 -13.88
C PRO A 441 22.29 6.27 -13.24
N VAL A 442 23.35 5.49 -13.35
CA VAL A 442 24.73 5.92 -13.03
C VAL A 442 25.29 6.63 -14.25
N LEU A 443 25.61 7.90 -14.10
CA LEU A 443 26.16 8.74 -15.15
C LEU A 443 27.62 9.10 -14.85
N ASN A 444 28.32 9.65 -15.85
CA ASN A 444 29.66 10.18 -15.67
C ASN A 444 29.65 11.46 -14.82
N MET A 445 30.26 11.42 -13.65
CA MET A 445 30.29 12.55 -12.69
C MET A 445 31.41 13.58 -12.98
N ASN A 446 32.19 13.43 -14.05
CA ASN A 446 33.01 14.50 -14.56
C ASN A 446 32.19 15.60 -15.31
N ILE A 447 30.89 15.39 -15.46
CA ILE A 447 29.95 16.31 -16.09
C ILE A 447 28.98 16.80 -15.01
N GLN A 448 28.76 18.10 -14.93
CA GLN A 448 27.69 18.66 -14.12
C GLN A 448 26.34 18.45 -14.80
N TRP A 449 25.45 17.72 -14.13
CA TRP A 449 24.11 17.41 -14.61
C TRP A 449 23.09 18.42 -14.08
N THR A 450 22.28 18.94 -14.99
CA THR A 450 21.11 19.79 -14.70
C THR A 450 19.85 19.12 -15.19
N ASP A 451 18.69 19.56 -14.74
CA ASP A 451 17.39 19.05 -15.23
C ASP A 451 17.30 19.16 -16.75
N GLU A 452 17.67 20.29 -17.33
CA GLU A 452 17.67 20.51 -18.79
C GLU A 452 18.53 19.47 -19.53
N LYS A 453 19.78 19.24 -19.08
CA LYS A 453 20.66 18.25 -19.69
C LYS A 453 20.08 16.84 -19.61
N LEU A 454 19.42 16.51 -18.50
CA LEU A 454 18.79 15.20 -18.28
C LEU A 454 17.54 15.04 -19.14
N TYR A 455 16.68 16.05 -19.20
CA TYR A 455 15.51 16.05 -20.08
C TYR A 455 15.89 15.83 -21.54
N ASN A 456 16.90 16.58 -22.03
CA ASN A 456 17.43 16.43 -23.38
C ASN A 456 18.06 15.05 -23.62
N ARG A 457 18.86 14.53 -22.67
CA ARG A 457 19.50 13.21 -22.76
C ARG A 457 18.50 12.07 -22.97
N TYR A 458 17.37 12.13 -22.26
CA TYR A 458 16.35 11.10 -22.34
C TYR A 458 15.22 11.43 -23.33
N GLY A 459 15.32 12.55 -24.04
CA GLY A 459 14.34 12.96 -25.06
C GLY A 459 12.93 13.11 -24.49
N LEU A 460 12.81 13.80 -23.36
CA LEU A 460 11.51 14.02 -22.73
C LEU A 460 10.71 15.06 -23.53
N THR A 461 9.41 14.82 -23.61
CA THR A 461 8.45 15.78 -24.21
C THR A 461 8.14 16.91 -23.24
N ALA A 462 7.54 17.99 -23.73
CA ALA A 462 7.11 19.11 -22.87
C ALA A 462 6.12 18.64 -21.77
N ASP A 463 5.19 17.73 -22.11
CA ASP A 463 4.21 17.20 -21.15
C ASP A 463 4.88 16.33 -20.06
N GLU A 464 5.89 15.53 -20.44
CA GLU A 464 6.66 14.72 -19.48
C GLU A 464 7.48 15.60 -18.54
N ILE A 465 8.07 16.68 -19.04
CA ILE A 465 8.79 17.68 -18.24
C ILE A 465 7.81 18.37 -17.28
N ALA A 466 6.69 18.88 -17.80
CA ALA A 466 5.66 19.52 -17.00
C ALA A 466 5.15 18.60 -15.89
N PHE A 467 4.98 17.29 -16.18
CA PHE A 467 4.60 16.31 -15.19
C PHE A 467 5.65 16.15 -14.07
N ILE A 468 6.94 16.02 -14.42
CA ILE A 468 8.01 15.97 -13.41
C ILE A 468 7.99 17.23 -12.54
N GLU A 469 7.88 18.40 -13.15
CA GLU A 469 7.92 19.68 -12.46
C GLU A 469 6.68 19.94 -11.58
N SER A 470 5.54 19.39 -11.97
CA SER A 470 4.32 19.42 -11.14
C SER A 470 4.40 18.53 -9.88
N MET A 471 5.24 17.48 -9.93
CA MET A 471 5.37 16.54 -8.84
C MET A 471 6.51 16.85 -7.88
N ILE A 472 7.58 17.46 -8.35
CA ILE A 472 8.82 17.65 -7.58
C ILE A 472 9.14 19.13 -7.46
N ARG A 473 9.12 19.62 -6.21
CA ARG A 473 9.50 21.02 -5.95
C ARG A 473 10.99 21.25 -6.23
N PRO A 474 11.40 22.49 -6.59
CA PRO A 474 12.82 22.83 -6.63
C PRO A 474 13.51 22.49 -5.29
N MET A 475 14.81 22.22 -5.34
CA MET A 475 15.64 22.11 -4.16
C MET A 475 16.51 23.35 -4.11
N ASP A 476 16.14 24.32 -3.26
CA ASP A 476 16.87 25.55 -3.12
C ASP A 476 18.11 25.33 -2.24
N ALA A 477 19.19 26.06 -2.53
CA ALA A 477 20.43 26.01 -1.76
C ALA A 477 20.27 26.51 -0.30
N SER A 478 19.11 27.07 0.02
CA SER A 478 18.73 27.59 1.35
C SER A 478 17.90 26.61 2.20
N ASP A 479 17.67 25.40 1.70
CA ASP A 479 16.94 24.34 2.42
C ASP A 479 17.85 23.51 3.36
N GLU A 480 19.02 24.05 3.77
CA GLU A 480 19.95 23.47 4.76
C GLU A 480 19.47 23.58 6.21
#